data_f563c7ed87c137cdae0214e50237b21c
#
_entry.id   f563c7ed87c137cdae0214e50237b21c
#
_cell.length_a   1.000
_cell.length_b   1.000
_cell.length_c   1.000
_cell.angle_alpha   90.00
_cell.angle_beta   90.00
_cell.angle_gamma   90.00
#
_symmetry.space_group_name_H-M   'P 1'
#
loop_
_entity.id
_entity.type
_entity.pdbx_description
1 polymer ?
#
loop_
_entity_poly.entity_id
_entity_poly.type
_entity_poly.pdbx_seq_one_letter_code
_entity_poly.pdbx_strand_id
1 'polypeptide(L)'
;MVFNKKPDNQDDIHDNGLEEKFAVNYENEKPNYFKELLKWIMVIIVSVFIALVLRAYVFEWVIVQGQSMENTLYNHQVLFVNKIGYVIDTPKKGDIVVFEVVKGNFDYFPVINNVPALASLFPSKNEVDYIKRVVAVAGDKIDIIDDKVYVNDILQEETYAKGITREQNIELPCFVPENKVFVMGDNRENSRDSRQIGFVDIDKIKGKAAFRIRPIKEFGSIYD
;
A
#
# COMPACT_ATOMS: atom_id res chain seq x y z
N MET A 1 91.55 -44.98 -29.74
CA MET A 1 92.61 -44.16 -29.08
C MET A 1 91.96 -42.95 -28.47
N VAL A 2 91.94 -42.92 -27.24
CA VAL A 2 92.32 -41.83 -26.35
C VAL A 2 91.28 -40.81 -25.95
N PHE A 3 90.89 -40.95 -24.69
CA PHE A 3 90.66 -39.93 -23.61
C PHE A 3 89.54 -38.89 -23.74
N ASN A 4 88.53 -38.92 -22.87
CA ASN A 4 88.57 -38.51 -21.45
C ASN A 4 88.43 -36.97 -21.27
N LYS A 5 87.37 -36.51 -20.75
CA LYS A 5 87.32 -35.73 -19.50
C LYS A 5 85.94 -35.09 -19.26
N LYS A 6 85.34 -35.45 -18.15
CA LYS A 6 84.40 -34.62 -17.39
C LYS A 6 85.18 -33.38 -16.86
N PRO A 7 84.48 -32.30 -16.63
CA PRO A 7 84.48 -31.83 -15.27
C PRO A 7 83.12 -31.54 -14.70
N ASP A 8 83.03 -31.79 -13.42
CA ASP A 8 82.10 -31.33 -12.43
C ASP A 8 82.05 -29.80 -12.38
N ASN A 9 80.89 -29.28 -12.04
CA ASN A 9 80.60 -28.47 -10.86
C ASN A 9 79.21 -27.89 -11.06
N GLN A 10 78.24 -28.27 -10.18
CA GLN A 10 77.75 -27.49 -9.04
C GLN A 10 77.32 -26.11 -9.42
N ASP A 11 76.00 -25.98 -9.44
CA ASP A 11 75.27 -24.99 -8.61
C ASP A 11 73.82 -25.40 -8.53
N ASP A 12 73.51 -26.30 -7.60
CA ASP A 12 72.23 -26.55 -7.05
C ASP A 12 71.82 -25.28 -6.25
N ILE A 13 71.16 -24.32 -6.92
CA ILE A 13 70.46 -23.27 -6.22
C ILE A 13 69.08 -23.81 -5.92
N HIS A 14 68.90 -24.22 -4.67
CA HIS A 14 67.61 -24.43 -4.03
C HIS A 14 66.68 -23.21 -4.23
N ASP A 15 65.74 -23.30 -5.13
CA ASP A 15 64.65 -22.44 -5.18
C ASP A 15 63.33 -23.21 -4.78
N ASN A 16 63.48 -23.98 -3.67
CA ASN A 16 62.29 -24.66 -3.08
C ASN A 16 61.57 -23.82 -2.00
N GLY A 17 61.94 -22.56 -1.82
CA GLY A 17 61.41 -21.73 -0.74
C GLY A 17 60.32 -20.73 -1.13
N LEU A 18 60.11 -20.54 -2.42
CA LEU A 18 59.12 -19.55 -2.88
C LEU A 18 57.80 -20.16 -3.40
N GLU A 19 57.81 -21.41 -3.87
CA GLU A 19 56.57 -22.07 -4.29
C GLU A 19 55.70 -22.53 -3.11
N GLU A 20 56.27 -22.82 -1.94
CA GLU A 20 55.47 -23.17 -0.74
C GLU A 20 54.71 -21.97 -0.14
N LYS A 21 55.12 -20.72 -0.42
CA LYS A 21 54.43 -19.53 0.12
C LYS A 21 53.18 -19.11 -0.69
N PHE A 22 52.98 -19.65 -1.86
CA PHE A 22 51.83 -19.37 -2.72
C PHE A 22 50.88 -20.56 -2.88
N ALA A 23 51.10 -21.67 -2.17
CA ALA A 23 50.09 -22.68 -1.98
C ALA A 23 49.01 -22.09 -1.07
N VAL A 24 48.12 -21.27 -1.63
CA VAL A 24 46.83 -20.92 -1.01
C VAL A 24 46.16 -22.25 -0.75
N ASN A 25 46.09 -22.63 0.53
CA ASN A 25 45.30 -23.76 0.97
C ASN A 25 43.86 -23.50 0.57
N TYR A 26 43.50 -23.91 -0.63
CA TYR A 26 42.10 -24.20 -0.96
C TYR A 26 41.75 -25.48 -0.19
N GLU A 27 41.49 -25.32 1.11
CA GLU A 27 40.74 -26.35 1.81
C GLU A 27 39.45 -26.48 1.02
N ASN A 28 39.34 -27.59 0.31
CA ASN A 28 38.09 -28.03 -0.30
C ASN A 28 37.11 -28.36 0.84
N GLU A 29 36.60 -27.32 1.52
CA GLU A 29 35.43 -27.47 2.38
C GLU A 29 34.31 -27.95 1.50
N LYS A 30 33.96 -29.22 1.63
CA LYS A 30 32.79 -29.78 0.94
C LYS A 30 31.63 -28.87 1.25
N PRO A 31 30.94 -28.32 0.23
CA PRO A 31 29.86 -27.40 0.45
C PRO A 31 28.83 -28.08 1.35
N ASN A 32 28.59 -27.49 2.50
CA ASN A 32 27.56 -27.99 3.42
C ASN A 32 26.18 -27.57 2.88
N TYR A 33 25.66 -28.38 1.95
CA TYR A 33 24.37 -28.13 1.29
C TYR A 33 23.24 -27.84 2.27
N PHE A 34 23.31 -28.42 3.48
CA PHE A 34 22.30 -28.16 4.52
C PHE A 34 22.41 -26.71 5.06
N LYS A 35 23.62 -26.20 5.28
CA LYS A 35 23.81 -24.81 5.70
C LYS A 35 23.38 -23.82 4.58
N GLU A 36 23.69 -24.15 3.34
CA GLU A 36 23.24 -23.34 2.19
C GLU A 36 21.72 -23.35 2.07
N LEU A 37 21.09 -24.51 2.19
CA LEU A 37 19.61 -24.62 2.21
C LEU A 37 18.99 -23.77 3.34
N LEU A 38 19.54 -23.82 4.54
CA LEU A 38 19.07 -22.99 5.66
C LEU A 38 19.19 -21.49 5.38
N LYS A 39 20.27 -21.03 4.74
CA LYS A 39 20.41 -19.63 4.33
C LYS A 39 19.30 -19.23 3.35
N TRP A 40 19.03 -20.03 2.33
CA TRP A 40 17.95 -19.75 1.37
C TRP A 40 16.57 -19.73 2.02
N ILE A 41 16.30 -20.67 2.93
CA ILE A 41 15.04 -20.70 3.70
C ILE A 41 14.92 -19.42 4.54
N MET A 42 15.98 -18.98 5.21
CA MET A 42 15.98 -17.74 5.99
C MET A 42 15.69 -16.51 5.11
N VAL A 43 16.32 -16.42 3.94
CA VAL A 43 16.07 -15.32 2.99
C VAL A 43 14.62 -15.29 2.56
N ILE A 44 14.03 -16.45 2.26
CA ILE A 44 12.60 -16.55 1.88
C ILE A 44 11.71 -16.10 3.04
N ILE A 45 11.96 -16.59 4.26
CA ILE A 45 11.17 -16.20 5.44
C ILE A 45 11.22 -14.70 5.68
N VAL A 46 12.43 -14.10 5.64
CA VAL A 46 12.59 -12.65 5.83
C VAL A 46 11.89 -11.87 4.72
N SER A 47 12.01 -12.32 3.47
CA SER A 47 11.35 -11.65 2.32
C SER A 47 9.83 -11.69 2.43
N VAL A 48 9.28 -12.85 2.81
CA VAL A 48 7.84 -13.01 3.06
C VAL A 48 7.39 -12.13 4.22
N PHE A 49 8.15 -12.11 5.32
CA PHE A 49 7.85 -11.25 6.47
C PHE A 49 7.80 -9.76 6.08
N ILE A 50 8.81 -9.29 5.34
CA ILE A 50 8.84 -7.90 4.85
C ILE A 50 7.62 -7.61 3.95
N ALA A 51 7.30 -8.52 3.02
CA ALA A 51 6.16 -8.36 2.13
C ALA A 51 4.83 -8.27 2.90
N LEU A 52 4.68 -9.07 3.97
CA LEU A 52 3.51 -9.03 4.85
C LEU A 52 3.39 -7.71 5.62
N VAL A 53 4.51 -7.22 6.15
CA VAL A 53 4.54 -5.92 6.86
C VAL A 53 4.19 -4.79 5.90
N LEU A 54 4.76 -4.78 4.70
CA LEU A 54 4.45 -3.77 3.68
C LEU A 54 2.96 -3.81 3.32
N ARG A 55 2.40 -4.98 3.07
CA ARG A 55 0.97 -5.13 2.75
C ARG A 55 0.06 -4.70 3.89
N ALA A 56 0.41 -5.02 5.13
CA ALA A 56 -0.42 -4.70 6.29
C ALA A 56 -0.46 -3.20 6.60
N TYR A 57 0.68 -2.51 6.47
CA TYR A 57 0.83 -1.15 7.00
C TYR A 57 1.12 -0.09 5.96
N VAL A 58 1.62 -0.46 4.77
CA VAL A 58 2.09 0.51 3.78
C VAL A 58 1.07 0.74 2.68
N PHE A 59 0.61 -0.31 2.04
CA PHE A 59 -0.28 -0.21 0.89
C PHE A 59 -1.28 -1.36 0.77
N GLU A 60 -2.37 -1.07 0.09
CA GLU A 60 -3.40 -2.04 -0.24
C GLU A 60 -3.90 -1.83 -1.67
N TRP A 61 -4.39 -2.90 -2.29
CA TRP A 61 -4.96 -2.88 -3.63
C TRP A 61 -6.46 -3.08 -3.49
N VAL A 62 -7.22 -2.11 -3.97
CA VAL A 62 -8.67 -2.14 -3.86
C VAL A 62 -9.28 -2.18 -5.25
N ILE A 63 -10.29 -3.04 -5.43
CA ILE A 63 -11.08 -3.09 -6.66
C ILE A 63 -12.30 -2.22 -6.47
N VAL A 64 -12.46 -1.22 -7.35
CA VAL A 64 -13.65 -0.37 -7.35
C VAL A 64 -14.88 -1.20 -7.68
N GLN A 65 -15.88 -1.15 -6.81
CA GLN A 65 -17.19 -1.78 -7.02
C GLN A 65 -18.29 -0.73 -6.93
N GLY A 66 -19.17 -0.74 -7.94
CA GLY A 66 -20.27 0.21 -8.02
C GLY A 66 -19.93 1.49 -8.78
N GLN A 67 -20.88 2.43 -8.78
CA GLN A 67 -20.91 3.61 -9.64
C GLN A 67 -20.74 4.92 -8.86
N SER A 68 -20.58 4.86 -7.54
CA SER A 68 -20.62 6.05 -6.69
C SER A 68 -19.50 7.08 -6.93
N MET A 69 -18.42 6.66 -7.55
CA MET A 69 -17.27 7.52 -7.91
C MET A 69 -17.13 7.74 -9.42
N GLU A 70 -18.17 7.39 -10.20
CA GLU A 70 -18.16 7.64 -11.65
C GLU A 70 -18.00 9.12 -11.97
N ASN A 71 -17.33 9.39 -13.02
CA ASN A 71 -16.65 10.55 -13.51
C ASN A 71 -15.14 10.52 -13.16
N THR A 72 -14.77 10.00 -12.00
CA THR A 72 -13.36 9.84 -11.59
C THR A 72 -12.91 8.38 -11.60
N LEU A 73 -13.71 7.48 -11.01
CA LEU A 73 -13.39 6.06 -10.90
C LEU A 73 -14.53 5.21 -11.43
N TYR A 74 -14.17 4.16 -12.17
CA TYR A 74 -15.13 3.26 -12.80
C TYR A 74 -15.04 1.85 -12.23
N ASN A 75 -16.14 1.12 -12.33
CA ASN A 75 -16.27 -0.25 -11.85
C ASN A 75 -15.14 -1.15 -12.40
N HIS A 76 -14.65 -2.07 -11.58
CA HIS A 76 -13.54 -3.01 -11.85
C HIS A 76 -12.15 -2.37 -12.02
N GLN A 77 -11.99 -1.08 -11.84
CA GLN A 77 -10.65 -0.49 -11.76
C GLN A 77 -9.93 -0.97 -10.50
N VAL A 78 -8.63 -1.18 -10.58
CA VAL A 78 -7.78 -1.53 -9.44
C VAL A 78 -6.97 -0.32 -9.03
N LEU A 79 -7.09 0.06 -7.77
CA LEU A 79 -6.43 1.21 -7.20
C LEU A 79 -5.34 0.79 -6.22
N PHE A 80 -4.30 1.59 -6.16
CA PHE A 80 -3.30 1.57 -5.10
C PHE A 80 -3.73 2.53 -4.01
N VAL A 81 -3.86 2.01 -2.80
CA VAL A 81 -4.23 2.76 -1.60
C VAL A 81 -3.01 2.88 -0.68
N ASN A 82 -2.62 4.11 -0.40
CA ASN A 82 -1.54 4.43 0.53
C ASN A 82 -2.10 4.51 1.95
N LYS A 83 -1.65 3.60 2.82
CA LYS A 83 -2.07 3.54 4.24
C LYS A 83 -1.23 4.43 5.14
N ILE A 84 0.07 4.58 4.83
CA ILE A 84 1.01 5.35 5.66
C ILE A 84 0.63 6.84 5.70
N GLY A 85 0.07 7.36 4.61
CA GLY A 85 -0.25 8.79 4.50
C GLY A 85 -1.01 9.31 5.71
N TYR A 86 -1.99 8.55 6.20
CA TYR A 86 -2.83 8.97 7.33
C TYR A 86 -2.37 8.48 8.71
N VAL A 87 -1.24 7.79 8.77
CA VAL A 87 -0.52 7.57 10.05
C VAL A 87 0.24 8.84 10.47
N ILE A 88 0.65 9.66 9.48
CA ILE A 88 1.50 10.84 9.69
C ILE A 88 0.70 12.14 9.50
N ASP A 89 -0.28 12.15 8.61
CA ASP A 89 -1.06 13.34 8.22
C ASP A 89 -2.57 13.04 8.33
N THR A 90 -3.39 14.08 8.33
CA THR A 90 -4.85 13.97 8.35
C THR A 90 -5.42 14.05 6.93
N PRO A 91 -6.60 13.46 6.66
CA PRO A 91 -7.29 13.61 5.39
C PRO A 91 -7.52 15.08 5.04
N LYS A 92 -7.32 15.42 3.76
CA LYS A 92 -7.49 16.78 3.23
C LYS A 92 -8.65 16.84 2.26
N LYS A 93 -9.24 18.02 2.11
CA LYS A 93 -10.28 18.25 1.08
C LYS A 93 -9.76 17.84 -0.30
N GLY A 94 -10.56 17.11 -1.06
CA GLY A 94 -10.21 16.56 -2.35
C GLY A 94 -9.61 15.16 -2.31
N ASP A 95 -9.13 14.66 -1.16
CA ASP A 95 -8.60 13.31 -1.04
C ASP A 95 -9.68 12.25 -1.32
N ILE A 96 -9.35 11.24 -2.11
CA ILE A 96 -10.20 10.06 -2.30
C ILE A 96 -9.76 9.01 -1.29
N VAL A 97 -10.65 8.68 -0.37
CA VAL A 97 -10.35 7.80 0.77
C VAL A 97 -11.11 6.49 0.69
N VAL A 98 -10.46 5.43 1.16
CA VAL A 98 -11.08 4.12 1.41
C VAL A 98 -11.32 3.99 2.90
N PHE A 99 -12.54 3.70 3.31
CA PHE A 99 -12.88 3.57 4.72
C PHE A 99 -13.84 2.41 4.98
N GLU A 100 -13.70 1.84 6.16
CA GLU A 100 -14.50 0.71 6.62
C GLU A 100 -15.90 1.16 7.05
N VAL A 101 -16.94 0.53 6.51
CA VAL A 101 -18.33 0.72 6.93
C VAL A 101 -18.81 -0.44 7.78
N VAL A 102 -18.45 -1.66 7.41
CA VAL A 102 -18.75 -2.88 8.16
C VAL A 102 -17.45 -3.61 8.41
N LYS A 103 -17.13 -3.82 9.69
CA LYS A 103 -15.92 -4.54 10.08
C LYS A 103 -16.03 -6.01 9.68
N GLY A 104 -15.04 -6.49 8.95
CA GLY A 104 -14.93 -7.89 8.58
C GLY A 104 -14.57 -8.77 9.77
N ASN A 105 -15.03 -10.02 9.76
CA ASN A 105 -14.71 -11.03 10.76
C ASN A 105 -14.04 -12.24 10.11
N PHE A 106 -13.07 -12.81 10.83
CA PHE A 106 -12.43 -14.09 10.48
C PHE A 106 -12.94 -15.18 11.43
N ASP A 107 -14.07 -15.78 11.06
CA ASP A 107 -14.76 -16.76 11.93
C ASP A 107 -13.91 -18.03 12.20
N TYR A 108 -12.97 -18.35 11.29
CA TYR A 108 -12.18 -19.59 11.35
C TYR A 108 -10.91 -19.50 12.21
N PHE A 109 -10.37 -18.28 12.40
CA PHE A 109 -9.12 -18.08 13.14
C PHE A 109 -9.18 -16.81 13.99
N PRO A 110 -9.73 -16.88 15.21
CA PRO A 110 -9.86 -15.70 16.09
C PRO A 110 -8.54 -14.96 16.36
N VAL A 111 -7.42 -15.72 16.35
CA VAL A 111 -6.08 -15.15 16.56
C VAL A 111 -5.68 -14.19 15.42
N ILE A 112 -6.16 -14.45 14.19
CA ILE A 112 -5.83 -13.61 13.02
C ILE A 112 -6.43 -12.21 13.16
N ASN A 113 -7.60 -12.08 13.79
CA ASN A 113 -8.25 -10.80 14.01
C ASN A 113 -7.39 -9.80 14.80
N ASN A 114 -6.48 -10.31 15.61
CA ASN A 114 -5.61 -9.48 16.46
C ASN A 114 -4.24 -9.18 15.85
N VAL A 115 -3.94 -9.76 14.68
CA VAL A 115 -2.66 -9.57 13.98
C VAL A 115 -2.92 -9.02 12.58
N PRO A 116 -2.88 -7.68 12.37
CA PRO A 116 -3.23 -7.04 11.09
C PRO A 116 -2.44 -7.59 9.90
N ALA A 117 -1.16 -7.94 10.11
CA ALA A 117 -0.31 -8.52 9.08
C ALA A 117 -0.82 -9.87 8.56
N LEU A 118 -1.36 -10.72 9.44
CA LEU A 118 -1.96 -12.01 9.06
C LEU A 118 -3.38 -11.81 8.51
N ALA A 119 -4.15 -10.90 9.10
CA ALA A 119 -5.48 -10.57 8.62
C ALA A 119 -5.47 -10.11 7.16
N SER A 120 -4.46 -9.34 6.76
CA SER A 120 -4.32 -8.84 5.38
C SER A 120 -4.10 -9.94 4.32
N LEU A 121 -3.73 -11.16 4.72
CA LEU A 121 -3.53 -12.29 3.79
C LEU A 121 -4.82 -12.98 3.38
N PHE A 122 -5.85 -12.87 4.21
CA PHE A 122 -7.09 -13.59 4.02
C PHE A 122 -8.20 -12.59 3.73
N PRO A 123 -9.10 -12.88 2.78
CA PRO A 123 -10.28 -12.05 2.58
C PRO A 123 -11.15 -12.14 3.85
N SER A 124 -11.46 -10.99 4.44
CA SER A 124 -12.39 -10.94 5.56
C SER A 124 -13.81 -11.19 5.06
N LYS A 125 -14.58 -11.91 5.87
CA LYS A 125 -15.99 -12.17 5.57
C LYS A 125 -16.83 -10.96 6.02
N ASN A 126 -17.74 -10.51 5.15
CA ASN A 126 -18.66 -9.40 5.41
C ASN A 126 -18.01 -8.01 5.58
N GLU A 127 -16.75 -7.83 5.24
CA GLU A 127 -16.12 -6.51 5.19
C GLU A 127 -16.71 -5.68 4.05
N VAL A 128 -17.10 -4.45 4.36
CA VAL A 128 -17.60 -3.51 3.37
C VAL A 128 -16.84 -2.21 3.50
N ASP A 129 -16.06 -1.91 2.48
CA ASP A 129 -15.34 -0.66 2.35
C ASP A 129 -16.00 0.25 1.33
N TYR A 130 -16.04 1.53 1.66
CA TYR A 130 -16.48 2.56 0.72
C TYR A 130 -15.29 3.37 0.23
N ILE A 131 -15.41 3.84 -1.02
CA ILE A 131 -14.49 4.79 -1.63
C ILE A 131 -15.27 6.08 -1.87
N LYS A 132 -14.82 7.19 -1.28
CA LYS A 132 -15.47 8.50 -1.41
C LYS A 132 -14.41 9.61 -1.42
N ARG A 133 -14.81 10.80 -1.85
CA ARG A 133 -14.00 12.01 -1.79
C ARG A 133 -14.29 12.78 -0.52
N VAL A 134 -13.24 13.24 0.16
CA VAL A 134 -13.34 14.17 1.30
C VAL A 134 -13.73 15.54 0.76
N VAL A 135 -14.88 16.05 1.21
CA VAL A 135 -15.41 17.35 0.81
C VAL A 135 -15.17 18.39 1.90
N ALA A 136 -15.30 17.98 3.16
CA ALA A 136 -15.01 18.85 4.31
C ALA A 136 -14.30 18.08 5.41
N VAL A 137 -13.48 18.79 6.19
CA VAL A 137 -12.69 18.24 7.31
C VAL A 137 -13.12 18.87 8.63
N ALA A 138 -12.62 18.34 9.75
CA ALA A 138 -12.94 18.82 11.09
C ALA A 138 -12.88 20.35 11.20
N GLY A 139 -13.92 20.97 11.77
CA GLY A 139 -14.09 22.40 11.90
C GLY A 139 -14.69 23.12 10.71
N ASP A 140 -14.74 22.49 9.52
CA ASP A 140 -15.42 23.09 8.37
C ASP A 140 -16.94 23.10 8.56
N LYS A 141 -17.58 24.19 8.13
CA LYS A 141 -19.03 24.27 7.93
C LYS A 141 -19.37 23.75 6.53
N ILE A 142 -20.25 22.78 6.44
CA ILE A 142 -20.76 22.24 5.14
C ILE A 142 -22.21 22.64 4.95
N ASP A 143 -22.55 23.04 3.73
CA ASP A 143 -23.92 23.35 3.31
C ASP A 143 -24.15 22.92 1.86
N ILE A 144 -25.41 22.70 1.50
CA ILE A 144 -25.86 22.44 0.13
C ILE A 144 -26.99 23.43 -0.18
N ILE A 145 -26.73 24.37 -1.07
CA ILE A 145 -27.67 25.42 -1.46
C ILE A 145 -27.83 25.38 -2.98
N ASP A 146 -29.04 25.32 -3.48
CA ASP A 146 -29.36 25.25 -4.92
C ASP A 146 -28.53 24.17 -5.64
N ASP A 147 -28.52 22.96 -5.05
CA ASP A 147 -27.80 21.78 -5.58
C ASP A 147 -26.28 21.92 -5.68
N LYS A 148 -25.69 22.90 -4.97
CA LYS A 148 -24.26 23.19 -4.95
C LYS A 148 -23.69 23.08 -3.56
N VAL A 149 -22.46 22.60 -3.47
CA VAL A 149 -21.75 22.41 -2.19
C VAL A 149 -21.03 23.70 -1.80
N TYR A 150 -21.22 24.10 -0.56
CA TYR A 150 -20.54 25.20 0.09
C TYR A 150 -19.74 24.69 1.28
N VAL A 151 -18.48 25.12 1.39
CA VAL A 151 -17.64 24.84 2.56
C VAL A 151 -17.16 26.18 3.11
N ASN A 152 -17.46 26.45 4.39
CA ASN A 152 -17.20 27.73 5.05
C ASN A 152 -17.79 28.92 4.28
N ASP A 153 -19.02 28.76 3.79
CA ASP A 153 -19.78 29.73 2.99
C ASP A 153 -19.14 30.01 1.59
N ILE A 154 -18.15 29.21 1.16
CA ILE A 154 -17.49 29.34 -0.14
C ILE A 154 -17.98 28.22 -1.05
N LEU A 155 -18.52 28.61 -2.22
CA LEU A 155 -18.91 27.67 -3.27
C LEU A 155 -17.72 26.81 -3.71
N GLN A 156 -17.91 25.50 -3.73
CA GLN A 156 -16.88 24.57 -4.22
C GLN A 156 -17.02 24.36 -5.72
N GLU A 157 -15.94 24.56 -6.45
CA GLU A 157 -15.85 24.21 -7.88
C GLU A 157 -15.55 22.72 -8.04
N GLU A 158 -16.58 21.92 -8.27
CA GLU A 158 -16.50 20.46 -8.28
C GLU A 158 -16.58 19.90 -9.69
N THR A 159 -15.54 20.12 -10.49
CA THR A 159 -15.44 19.63 -11.89
C THR A 159 -15.54 18.11 -12.02
N TYR A 160 -15.24 17.41 -10.95
CA TYR A 160 -15.30 15.94 -10.84
C TYR A 160 -16.73 15.42 -10.54
N ALA A 161 -17.62 16.27 -10.05
CA ALA A 161 -18.97 15.86 -9.66
C ALA A 161 -19.84 15.55 -10.87
N LYS A 162 -20.61 14.45 -10.76
CA LYS A 162 -21.60 14.01 -11.74
C LYS A 162 -23.00 14.03 -11.12
N GLY A 163 -23.95 14.64 -11.85
CA GLY A 163 -25.34 14.72 -11.40
C GLY A 163 -25.59 15.84 -10.40
N ILE A 164 -26.82 15.87 -9.87
CA ILE A 164 -27.31 16.90 -8.99
C ILE A 164 -26.97 16.55 -7.54
N THR A 165 -26.41 17.53 -6.80
CA THR A 165 -26.11 17.37 -5.38
C THR A 165 -27.32 17.77 -4.54
N ARG A 166 -28.06 16.80 -4.02
CA ARG A 166 -29.21 17.05 -3.13
C ARG A 166 -28.85 16.79 -1.68
N GLU A 167 -29.45 17.57 -0.79
CA GLU A 167 -29.55 17.20 0.62
C GLU A 167 -30.26 15.84 0.76
N GLN A 168 -29.93 15.13 1.82
CA GLN A 168 -30.58 13.84 2.10
C GLN A 168 -30.96 13.77 3.59
N ASN A 169 -30.33 12.88 4.37
CA ASN A 169 -30.78 12.63 5.75
C ASN A 169 -30.06 13.50 6.80
N ILE A 170 -28.96 14.14 6.44
CA ILE A 170 -28.21 15.00 7.36
C ILE A 170 -28.80 16.41 7.36
N GLU A 171 -28.95 17.01 8.53
CA GLU A 171 -29.35 18.40 8.66
C GLU A 171 -28.22 19.34 8.27
N LEU A 172 -28.48 20.25 7.33
CA LEU A 172 -27.54 21.27 6.85
C LEU A 172 -28.09 22.68 7.11
N PRO A 173 -27.23 23.70 7.31
CA PRO A 173 -25.78 23.60 7.42
C PRO A 173 -25.34 22.94 8.73
N CYS A 174 -24.19 22.25 8.68
CA CYS A 174 -23.60 21.67 9.89
C CYS A 174 -22.07 21.81 9.91
N PHE A 175 -21.48 21.67 11.10
CA PHE A 175 -20.04 21.66 11.27
C PHE A 175 -19.53 20.23 11.36
N VAL A 176 -18.41 19.95 10.69
CA VAL A 176 -17.73 18.65 10.78
C VAL A 176 -17.07 18.54 12.18
N PRO A 177 -17.44 17.52 12.96
CA PRO A 177 -16.88 17.34 14.30
C PRO A 177 -15.36 17.00 14.24
N GLU A 178 -14.69 17.16 15.40
CA GLU A 178 -13.30 16.73 15.58
C GLU A 178 -13.13 15.24 15.25
N ASN A 179 -12.00 14.90 14.66
CA ASN A 179 -11.65 13.54 14.22
C ASN A 179 -12.61 12.90 13.21
N LYS A 180 -13.39 13.71 12.50
CA LYS A 180 -14.29 13.26 11.45
C LYS A 180 -14.09 14.02 10.15
N VAL A 181 -14.57 13.42 9.07
CA VAL A 181 -14.62 14.04 7.75
C VAL A 181 -16.02 13.90 7.15
N PHE A 182 -16.35 14.82 6.27
CA PHE A 182 -17.54 14.73 5.42
C PHE A 182 -17.11 14.27 4.04
N VAL A 183 -17.64 13.13 3.60
CA VAL A 183 -17.27 12.52 2.34
C VAL A 183 -18.46 12.43 1.40
N MET A 184 -18.20 12.59 0.10
CA MET A 184 -19.21 12.43 -0.94
C MET A 184 -18.69 11.58 -2.10
N GLY A 185 -19.62 10.88 -2.75
CA GLY A 185 -19.29 10.26 -4.03
C GLY A 185 -19.30 11.28 -5.14
N ASP A 186 -18.44 11.11 -6.12
CA ASP A 186 -18.37 11.99 -7.29
C ASP A 186 -19.66 11.84 -8.14
N ASN A 187 -20.26 10.66 -8.20
CA ASN A 187 -21.60 10.44 -8.76
C ASN A 187 -22.66 10.77 -7.70
N ARG A 188 -23.04 12.02 -7.60
CA ARG A 188 -23.88 12.61 -6.56
C ARG A 188 -25.26 11.94 -6.41
N GLU A 189 -25.85 11.51 -7.49
CA GLU A 189 -27.17 10.89 -7.51
C GLU A 189 -27.13 9.40 -7.14
N ASN A 190 -25.98 8.74 -7.36
CA ASN A 190 -25.81 7.31 -7.13
C ASN A 190 -24.75 7.02 -6.05
N SER A 191 -24.74 7.80 -4.98
CA SER A 191 -23.79 7.64 -3.89
C SER A 191 -24.48 7.57 -2.53
N ARG A 192 -24.18 6.50 -1.80
CA ARG A 192 -24.41 6.43 -0.36
C ARG A 192 -23.18 6.97 0.35
N ASP A 193 -23.29 8.19 0.89
CA ASP A 193 -22.18 8.94 1.48
C ASP A 193 -22.63 9.75 2.70
N SER A 194 -21.83 10.71 3.18
CA SER A 194 -22.11 11.44 4.40
C SER A 194 -23.45 12.14 4.43
N ARG A 195 -24.06 12.41 3.32
CA ARG A 195 -25.43 12.93 3.24
C ARG A 195 -26.48 11.93 3.80
N GLN A 196 -26.15 10.63 3.79
CA GLN A 196 -27.03 9.55 4.30
C GLN A 196 -26.45 8.88 5.56
N ILE A 197 -25.15 8.63 5.59
CA ILE A 197 -24.50 7.85 6.67
C ILE A 197 -23.92 8.72 7.78
N GLY A 198 -23.95 10.06 7.60
CA GLY A 198 -23.29 10.99 8.54
C GLY A 198 -21.79 11.09 8.34
N PHE A 199 -21.13 11.69 9.31
CA PHE A 199 -19.67 11.88 9.29
C PHE A 199 -18.92 10.56 9.44
N VAL A 200 -17.75 10.48 8.81
CA VAL A 200 -16.85 9.32 8.86
C VAL A 200 -15.73 9.61 9.85
N ASP A 201 -15.50 8.71 10.80
CA ASP A 201 -14.39 8.79 11.73
C ASP A 201 -13.06 8.59 10.99
N ILE A 202 -12.04 9.41 11.32
CA ILE A 202 -10.72 9.33 10.66
C ILE A 202 -10.05 7.97 10.90
N ASP A 203 -10.25 7.38 12.07
CA ASP A 203 -9.70 6.06 12.42
C ASP A 203 -10.28 4.88 11.59
N LYS A 204 -11.43 5.07 10.97
CA LYS A 204 -12.00 4.12 10.00
C LYS A 204 -11.42 4.23 8.60
N ILE A 205 -10.64 5.27 8.33
CA ILE A 205 -10.03 5.47 7.02
C ILE A 205 -8.81 4.56 6.88
N LYS A 206 -8.89 3.59 6.00
CA LYS A 206 -7.81 2.64 5.69
C LYS A 206 -6.65 3.30 4.96
N GLY A 207 -6.93 4.29 4.11
CA GLY A 207 -5.90 5.00 3.38
C GLY A 207 -6.44 5.89 2.26
N LYS A 208 -5.51 6.57 1.59
CA LYS A 208 -5.74 7.42 0.43
C LYS A 208 -5.56 6.64 -0.86
N ALA A 209 -6.56 6.60 -1.73
CA ALA A 209 -6.39 6.11 -3.08
C ALA A 209 -5.50 7.09 -3.85
N ALA A 210 -4.39 6.62 -4.41
CA ALA A 210 -3.36 7.46 -5.02
C ALA A 210 -3.26 7.25 -6.53
N PHE A 211 -3.24 5.99 -6.97
CA PHE A 211 -3.00 5.62 -8.36
C PHE A 211 -3.99 4.57 -8.84
N ARG A 212 -4.36 4.67 -10.12
CA ARG A 212 -5.04 3.61 -10.86
C ARG A 212 -4.01 2.67 -11.45
N ILE A 213 -4.09 1.37 -11.10
CA ILE A 213 -3.18 0.33 -11.58
C ILE A 213 -3.76 -0.39 -12.80
N ARG A 214 -5.08 -0.62 -12.81
CA ARG A 214 -5.78 -1.27 -13.90
C ARG A 214 -7.04 -0.47 -14.27
N PRO A 215 -7.39 -0.45 -15.56
CA PRO A 215 -6.69 -1.04 -16.71
C PRO A 215 -5.35 -0.35 -16.98
N ILE A 216 -4.35 -1.08 -17.52
CA ILE A 216 -2.99 -0.57 -17.75
C ILE A 216 -3.00 0.66 -18.68
N LYS A 217 -3.97 0.75 -19.59
CA LYS A 217 -4.12 1.90 -20.50
C LYS A 217 -4.43 3.22 -19.77
N GLU A 218 -4.93 3.12 -18.56
CA GLU A 218 -5.33 4.24 -17.71
C GLU A 218 -4.46 4.32 -16.45
N PHE A 219 -3.28 3.69 -16.48
CA PHE A 219 -2.34 3.75 -15.36
C PHE A 219 -1.91 5.18 -15.10
N GLY A 220 -2.04 5.64 -13.86
CA GLY A 220 -1.65 6.99 -13.47
C GLY A 220 -2.35 7.51 -12.21
N SER A 221 -2.17 8.80 -11.97
CA SER A 221 -2.88 9.54 -10.92
C SER A 221 -4.39 9.47 -11.13
N ILE A 222 -5.15 9.57 -10.04
CA ILE A 222 -6.61 9.67 -10.08
C ILE A 222 -7.09 11.10 -9.76
N TYR A 223 -6.16 12.06 -9.70
CA TYR A 223 -6.40 13.46 -9.33
C TYR A 223 -6.17 14.44 -10.48
N ASP A 224 -5.85 13.93 -11.68
CA ASP A 224 -5.59 14.73 -12.90
C ASP A 224 -6.88 15.11 -13.60
#